data_af02e1b841a151749905f6f90f5a172c
#
_entry.id   af02e1b841a151749905f6f90f5a172c
#
_cell.length_a   1.000
_cell.length_b   1.000
_cell.length_c   1.000
_cell.angle_alpha   90.00
_cell.angle_beta   90.00
_cell.angle_gamma   90.00
#
_symmetry.space_group_name_H-M   'P 1'
#
loop_
_entity.id
_entity.type
_entity.pdbx_description
1 polymer ?
#
loop_
_entity_poly.entity_id
_entity_poly.type
_entity_poly.pdbx_seq_one_letter_code
_entity_poly.pdbx_strand_id
1 'polypeptide(L)'
;MMQAFLSILWFLIIPLAILAICYIFYMKMKAQYRKHELTGDFETVLWKVLYGISMLVGGPVDVVVNIGPMSVWFLELPQEWTVTDRCKRHKATIKDASNLTRQQRIAVSLCKAMNDIGPHC
;
A
#
# COMPACT_ATOMS: atom_id res chain seq x y z
N MET A 1 -29.18 3.44 11.98
CA MET A 1 -27.83 3.64 12.58
C MET A 1 -26.88 2.46 12.32
N MET A 2 -27.27 1.23 12.57
CA MET A 2 -26.44 0.03 12.34
C MET A 2 -26.04 -0.17 10.87
N GLN A 3 -26.97 0.06 9.92
CA GLN A 3 -26.69 -0.04 8.47
C GLN A 3 -25.67 1.03 8.01
N ALA A 4 -25.78 2.26 8.51
CA ALA A 4 -24.83 3.31 8.19
C ALA A 4 -23.43 2.99 8.73
N PHE A 5 -23.33 2.45 9.94
CA PHE A 5 -22.07 2.01 10.52
C PHE A 5 -21.43 0.86 9.71
N LEU A 6 -22.23 -0.13 9.31
CA LEU A 6 -21.77 -1.24 8.49
C LEU A 6 -21.29 -0.74 7.11
N SER A 7 -22.01 0.20 6.49
CA SER A 7 -21.62 0.78 5.20
C SER A 7 -20.28 1.52 5.29
N ILE A 8 -20.07 2.29 6.35
CA ILE A 8 -18.78 2.98 6.59
C ILE A 8 -17.65 1.96 6.81
N LEU A 9 -17.91 0.92 7.58
CA LEU A 9 -16.94 -0.13 7.84
C LEU A 9 -16.54 -0.85 6.54
N TRP A 10 -17.51 -1.20 5.69
CA TRP A 10 -17.26 -1.79 4.38
C TRP A 10 -16.48 -0.85 3.48
N PHE A 11 -16.83 0.43 3.45
CA PHE A 11 -16.10 1.45 2.68
C PHE A 11 -14.62 1.55 3.08
N LEU A 12 -14.29 1.34 4.35
CA LEU A 12 -12.92 1.40 4.86
C LEU A 12 -12.17 0.08 4.67
N ILE A 13 -12.82 -1.05 4.90
CA ILE A 13 -12.16 -2.38 4.92
C ILE A 13 -11.96 -2.95 3.53
N ILE A 14 -12.96 -2.88 2.66
CA ILE A 14 -12.88 -3.49 1.32
C ILE A 14 -11.75 -2.90 0.48
N PRO A 15 -11.61 -1.56 0.34
CA PRO A 15 -10.52 -0.98 -0.43
C PRO A 15 -9.14 -1.33 0.13
N LEU A 16 -9.01 -1.40 1.46
CA LEU A 16 -7.75 -1.82 2.10
C LEU A 16 -7.42 -3.28 1.81
N ALA A 17 -8.41 -4.16 1.84
CA ALA A 17 -8.22 -5.57 1.49
C ALA A 17 -7.81 -5.74 0.01
N ILE A 18 -8.45 -5.00 -0.89
CA ILE A 18 -8.09 -4.98 -2.31
C ILE A 18 -6.66 -4.48 -2.49
N LEU A 19 -6.30 -3.38 -1.83
CA LEU A 19 -4.93 -2.85 -1.87
C LEU A 19 -3.90 -3.86 -1.36
N ALA A 20 -4.19 -4.55 -0.25
CA ALA A 20 -3.30 -5.57 0.30
C ALA A 20 -3.10 -6.73 -0.69
N ILE A 21 -4.16 -7.20 -1.34
CA ILE A 21 -4.10 -8.26 -2.36
C ILE A 21 -3.27 -7.80 -3.57
N CYS A 22 -3.52 -6.59 -4.08
CA CYS A 22 -2.75 -6.00 -5.17
C CYS A 22 -1.27 -5.87 -4.80
N TYR A 23 -0.97 -5.44 -3.58
CA TYR A 23 0.39 -5.29 -3.10
C TYR A 23 1.12 -6.63 -2.99
N ILE A 24 0.49 -7.67 -2.44
CA ILE A 24 1.06 -9.01 -2.36
C ILE A 24 1.35 -9.55 -3.77
N PHE A 25 0.41 -9.40 -4.69
CA PHE A 25 0.56 -9.83 -6.08
C PHE A 25 1.72 -9.09 -6.75
N TYR A 26 1.77 -7.76 -6.63
CA TYR A 26 2.85 -6.92 -7.15
C TYR A 26 4.23 -7.38 -6.65
N MET A 27 4.37 -7.62 -5.33
CA MET A 27 5.65 -8.03 -4.75
C MET A 27 6.10 -9.40 -5.25
N LYS A 28 5.16 -10.34 -5.41
CA LYS A 28 5.45 -11.66 -6.00
C LYS A 28 5.88 -11.55 -7.45
N MET A 29 5.18 -10.74 -8.26
CA MET A 29 5.55 -10.52 -9.66
C MET A 29 6.91 -9.85 -9.80
N LYS A 30 7.19 -8.86 -8.97
CA LYS A 30 8.50 -8.19 -8.91
C LYS A 30 9.63 -9.16 -8.56
N ALA A 31 9.42 -10.04 -7.58
CA ALA A 31 10.42 -11.03 -7.19
C ALA A 31 10.70 -12.03 -8.32
N GLN A 32 9.66 -12.52 -9.01
CA GLN A 32 9.81 -13.42 -10.15
C GLN A 32 10.49 -12.74 -11.34
N TYR A 33 10.11 -11.50 -11.65
CA TYR A 33 10.76 -10.73 -12.71
C TYR A 33 12.26 -10.58 -12.46
N ARG A 34 12.67 -10.20 -11.24
CA ARG A 34 14.08 -10.07 -10.87
C ARG A 34 14.84 -11.39 -10.98
N LYS A 35 14.21 -12.50 -10.60
CA LYS A 35 14.82 -13.83 -10.71
C LYS A 35 15.12 -14.22 -12.15
N HIS A 36 14.24 -13.88 -13.11
CA HIS A 36 14.34 -14.25 -14.52
C HIS A 36 15.00 -13.18 -15.39
N GLU A 37 15.26 -11.98 -14.86
CA GLU A 37 15.85 -10.87 -15.63
C GLU A 37 17.20 -11.22 -16.26
N LEU A 38 17.97 -12.10 -15.62
CA LEU A 38 19.29 -12.50 -16.08
C LEU A 38 19.26 -13.60 -17.14
N THR A 39 18.15 -14.30 -17.37
CA THR A 39 18.04 -15.45 -18.27
C THR A 39 17.59 -15.06 -19.68
N GLY A 40 16.89 -13.92 -19.86
CA GLY A 40 16.48 -13.39 -21.16
C GLY A 40 15.51 -14.27 -21.93
N ASP A 41 14.86 -15.25 -21.29
CA ASP A 41 13.95 -16.20 -21.90
C ASP A 41 12.50 -15.69 -22.00
N PHE A 42 11.60 -16.51 -22.56
CA PHE A 42 10.18 -16.19 -22.69
C PHE A 42 9.51 -15.95 -21.32
N GLU A 43 9.92 -16.66 -20.27
CA GLU A 43 9.40 -16.46 -18.92
C GLU A 43 9.71 -15.07 -18.39
N THR A 44 10.87 -14.50 -18.71
CA THR A 44 11.24 -13.12 -18.36
C THR A 44 10.26 -12.11 -18.95
N VAL A 45 9.89 -12.28 -20.22
CA VAL A 45 8.92 -11.41 -20.90
C VAL A 45 7.55 -11.52 -20.24
N LEU A 46 7.11 -12.75 -19.94
CA LEU A 46 5.84 -12.99 -19.26
C LEU A 46 5.80 -12.30 -17.88
N TRP A 47 6.84 -12.48 -17.07
CA TRP A 47 6.91 -11.86 -15.75
C TRP A 47 6.98 -10.33 -15.82
N LYS A 48 7.65 -9.78 -16.83
CA LYS A 48 7.67 -8.34 -17.08
C LYS A 48 6.29 -7.78 -17.41
N VAL A 49 5.53 -8.47 -18.26
CA VAL A 49 4.14 -8.09 -18.59
C VAL A 49 3.23 -8.17 -17.36
N LEU A 50 3.29 -9.25 -16.60
CA LEU A 50 2.49 -9.43 -15.39
C LEU A 50 2.83 -8.38 -14.33
N TYR A 51 4.11 -8.05 -14.17
CA TYR A 51 4.56 -6.97 -13.30
C TYR A 51 3.99 -5.61 -13.75
N GLY A 52 4.06 -5.31 -15.05
CA GLY A 52 3.49 -4.10 -15.62
C GLY A 52 1.97 -3.99 -15.40
N ILE A 53 1.23 -5.09 -15.57
CA ILE A 53 -0.21 -5.15 -15.30
C ILE A 53 -0.50 -4.92 -13.82
N SER A 54 0.28 -5.52 -12.92
CA SER A 54 0.11 -5.33 -11.48
C SER A 54 0.35 -3.89 -11.05
N MET A 55 1.29 -3.18 -11.67
CA MET A 55 1.52 -1.75 -11.47
C MET A 55 0.35 -0.91 -12.01
N LEU A 56 -0.14 -1.25 -13.20
CA LEU A 56 -1.23 -0.52 -13.85
C LEU A 56 -2.55 -0.61 -13.07
N VAL A 57 -2.80 -1.72 -12.41
CA VAL A 57 -3.99 -1.94 -11.58
C VAL A 57 -3.76 -1.44 -10.15
N GLY A 58 -2.63 -1.81 -9.54
CA GLY A 58 -2.33 -1.50 -8.15
C GLY A 58 -2.06 -0.02 -7.89
N GLY A 59 -1.44 0.70 -8.84
CA GLY A 59 -1.18 2.12 -8.72
C GLY A 59 -2.44 2.96 -8.53
N PRO A 60 -3.43 2.90 -9.44
CA PRO A 60 -4.71 3.58 -9.27
C PRO A 60 -5.46 3.18 -8.00
N VAL A 61 -5.44 1.90 -7.62
CA VAL A 61 -6.05 1.43 -6.36
C VAL A 61 -5.38 2.08 -5.15
N ASP A 62 -4.05 2.15 -5.13
CA ASP A 62 -3.29 2.82 -4.06
C ASP A 62 -3.67 4.31 -3.95
N VAL A 63 -3.77 5.01 -5.07
CA VAL A 63 -4.21 6.43 -5.11
C VAL A 63 -5.63 6.59 -4.54
N VAL A 64 -6.58 5.76 -4.98
CA VAL A 64 -7.98 5.82 -4.50
C VAL A 64 -8.05 5.53 -3.00
N VAL A 65 -7.34 4.52 -2.51
CA VAL A 65 -7.28 4.18 -1.09
C VAL A 65 -6.65 5.31 -0.28
N ASN A 66 -5.61 5.94 -0.80
CA ASN A 66 -4.95 7.07 -0.14
C ASN A 66 -5.88 8.29 -0.02
N ILE A 67 -6.61 8.63 -1.08
CA ILE A 67 -7.53 9.78 -1.10
C ILE A 67 -8.76 9.54 -0.23
N GLY A 68 -9.36 8.36 -0.28
CA GLY A 68 -10.57 8.01 0.45
C GLY A 68 -10.30 7.45 1.85
N PRO A 69 -10.21 6.12 2.01
CA PRO A 69 -10.10 5.47 3.32
C PRO A 69 -8.95 5.99 4.19
N MET A 70 -7.77 6.23 3.60
CA MET A 70 -6.62 6.71 4.36
C MET A 70 -6.82 8.12 4.90
N SER A 71 -7.53 8.99 4.19
CA SER A 71 -7.84 10.34 4.72
C SER A 71 -8.71 10.27 5.97
N VAL A 72 -9.63 9.31 6.04
CA VAL A 72 -10.42 9.05 7.25
C VAL A 72 -9.55 8.48 8.37
N TRP A 73 -8.69 7.50 8.07
CA TRP A 73 -7.82 6.87 9.06
C TRP A 73 -6.82 7.85 9.68
N PHE A 74 -6.20 8.68 8.85
CA PHE A 74 -5.24 9.69 9.30
C PHE A 74 -5.90 10.99 9.79
N LEU A 75 -7.20 11.17 9.57
CA LEU A 75 -7.94 12.41 9.87
C LEU A 75 -7.28 13.64 9.23
N GLU A 76 -6.81 13.49 8.00
CA GLU A 76 -6.17 14.55 7.22
C GLU A 76 -6.46 14.41 5.73
N LEU A 77 -6.43 15.53 5.00
CA LEU A 77 -6.50 15.51 3.54
C LEU A 77 -5.20 14.93 2.94
N PRO A 78 -5.28 14.24 1.79
CA PRO A 78 -4.11 13.68 1.14
C PRO A 78 -3.20 14.81 0.63
N GLN A 79 -1.92 14.73 0.94
CA GLN A 79 -0.86 15.61 0.40
C GLN A 79 0.02 14.82 -0.59
N GLU A 80 -0.06 13.52 -0.54
CA GLU A 80 0.65 12.57 -1.39
C GLU A 80 -0.33 11.73 -2.23
N TRP A 81 0.19 11.15 -3.31
CA TRP A 81 -0.61 10.30 -4.18
C TRP A 81 -0.80 8.87 -3.64
N THR A 82 0.18 8.35 -2.90
CA THR A 82 0.18 6.97 -2.44
C THR A 82 0.13 6.84 -0.93
N VAL A 83 -0.38 5.70 -0.45
CA VAL A 83 -0.37 5.34 0.97
C VAL A 83 1.06 5.26 1.50
N THR A 84 1.98 4.69 0.71
CA THR A 84 3.39 4.57 1.08
C THR A 84 4.03 5.92 1.35
N ASP A 85 3.84 6.89 0.47
CA ASP A 85 4.45 8.22 0.62
C ASP A 85 3.88 8.95 1.84
N ARG A 86 2.57 8.79 2.09
CA ARG A 86 1.94 9.30 3.32
C ARG A 86 2.56 8.69 4.57
N CYS A 87 2.74 7.37 4.60
CA CYS A 87 3.37 6.69 5.72
C CYS A 87 4.82 7.13 5.93
N LYS A 88 5.59 7.28 4.84
CA LYS A 88 6.98 7.79 4.90
C LYS A 88 7.02 9.21 5.47
N ARG A 89 6.11 10.09 5.06
CA ARG A 89 6.03 11.45 5.58
C ARG A 89 5.81 11.46 7.09
N HIS A 90 4.82 10.72 7.59
CA HIS A 90 4.57 10.66 9.03
C HIS A 90 5.71 10.02 9.81
N LYS A 91 6.36 8.98 9.27
CA LYS A 91 7.56 8.40 9.88
C LYS A 91 8.71 9.39 9.98
N ALA A 92 8.92 10.21 8.95
CA ALA A 92 9.98 11.21 8.94
C ALA A 92 9.80 12.30 10.01
N THR A 93 8.60 12.50 10.53
CA THR A 93 8.31 13.46 11.60
C THR A 93 8.53 12.92 13.02
N ILE A 94 8.88 11.64 13.16
CA ILE A 94 9.10 11.01 14.49
C ILE A 94 10.40 11.53 15.07
N LYS A 95 10.31 12.23 16.20
CA LYS A 95 11.45 12.68 16.99
C LYS A 95 11.69 11.81 18.21
N ASP A 96 10.64 11.26 18.79
CA ASP A 96 10.69 10.42 19.98
C ASP A 96 9.82 9.17 19.74
N ALA A 97 10.46 8.01 19.71
CA ALA A 97 9.79 6.73 19.50
C ALA A 97 8.89 6.31 20.67
N SER A 98 9.08 6.89 21.85
CA SER A 98 8.27 6.60 23.05
C SER A 98 6.95 7.39 23.07
N ASN A 99 6.83 8.46 22.30
CA ASN A 99 5.66 9.35 22.27
C ASN A 99 5.19 9.65 20.84
N LEU A 100 4.58 8.66 20.20
CA LEU A 100 4.08 8.77 18.84
C LEU A 100 2.67 9.37 18.80
N THR A 101 2.42 10.27 17.84
CA THR A 101 1.08 10.72 17.50
C THR A 101 0.26 9.58 16.91
N ARG A 102 -1.07 9.75 16.82
CA ARG A 102 -1.96 8.76 16.18
C ARG A 102 -1.52 8.46 14.73
N GLN A 103 -1.26 9.49 13.94
CA GLN A 103 -0.83 9.36 12.54
C GLN A 103 0.51 8.61 12.44
N GLN A 104 1.47 8.95 13.31
CA GLN A 104 2.77 8.25 13.35
C GLN A 104 2.60 6.77 13.70
N ARG A 105 1.75 6.43 14.68
CA ARG A 105 1.45 5.02 15.03
C ARG A 105 0.85 4.25 13.87
N ILE A 106 -0.13 4.84 13.17
CA ILE A 106 -0.74 4.24 11.99
C ILE A 106 0.33 4.04 10.90
N ALA A 107 1.14 5.04 10.62
CA ALA A 107 2.19 4.98 9.60
C ALA A 107 3.23 3.91 9.91
N VAL A 108 3.69 3.80 11.15
CA VAL A 108 4.65 2.76 11.59
C VAL A 108 4.04 1.37 11.43
N SER A 109 2.79 1.18 11.83
CA SER A 109 2.11 -0.12 11.72
C SER A 109 1.91 -0.54 10.27
N LEU A 110 1.49 0.39 9.39
CA LEU A 110 1.32 0.13 7.97
C LEU A 110 2.66 -0.17 7.28
N CYS A 111 3.70 0.61 7.56
CA CYS A 111 5.03 0.36 7.02
C CYS A 111 5.57 -1.00 7.47
N LYS A 112 5.37 -1.38 8.73
CA LYS A 112 5.76 -2.70 9.22
C LYS A 112 5.04 -3.80 8.45
N ALA A 113 3.72 -3.71 8.30
CA ALA A 113 2.93 -4.69 7.56
C ALA A 113 3.37 -4.79 6.09
N MET A 114 3.65 -3.65 5.44
CA MET A 114 4.16 -3.65 4.06
C MET A 114 5.55 -4.26 3.95
N ASN A 115 6.45 -3.96 4.90
CA ASN A 115 7.81 -4.51 4.90
C ASN A 115 7.86 -6.01 5.22
N ASP A 116 6.88 -6.54 5.96
CA ASP A 116 6.75 -8.00 6.20
C ASP A 116 6.43 -8.77 4.90
N ILE A 117 5.79 -8.11 3.93
CA ILE A 117 5.52 -8.68 2.59
C ILE A 117 6.73 -8.49 1.66
N GLY A 118 7.40 -7.34 1.75
CA GLY A 118 8.58 -7.01 0.98
C GLY A 118 9.04 -5.57 1.25
N PRO A 119 10.34 -5.26 1.08
CA PRO A 119 10.89 -3.93 1.41
C PRO A 119 10.17 -2.81 0.66
N HIS A 120 9.56 -1.89 1.37
CA HIS A 120 8.74 -0.83 0.76
C HIS A 120 8.85 0.53 1.47
N CYS A 121 8.81 0.58 2.74
CA CYS A 121 9.09 1.73 3.55
C CYS A 121 9.86 1.39 4.83
#